data_8a39574b61d6079acbd6f8ea47ccae43
#
_entry.id   8a39574b61d6079acbd6f8ea47ccae43
#
_cell.length_a   1.000
_cell.length_b   1.000
_cell.length_c   1.000
_cell.angle_alpha   90.00
_cell.angle_beta   90.00
_cell.angle_gamma   90.00
#
_symmetry.space_group_name_H-M   'P 1'
#
loop_
_entity.id
_entity.type
_entity.pdbx_description
1 polymer ?
#
loop_
_entity_poly.entity_id
_entity_poly.type
_entity_poly.pdbx_seq_one_letter_code
_entity_poly.pdbx_strand_id
1 'polypeptide(L)'
;DGKPVNAGSMLAAQAEGHNVVTIEALGEHPDQGWKKTDGLNPLQQAFVESGAIQCGFCTPAQILAAKALLEKNSNPSEEQVREAIAGVLCRCTGYLKPVQAVLKAAAVMRGEGTQVDRETSTQVKMDSSGHGGDSPVYVSPFLPVSETLVQTNIMPRVIVTPQTETYQTVGKPEKKVDAVKLVQGKPAFTADMDARGMLYAKVLHSPHAHARIKKIDTTRARELKGVAAVLTWQDIPH
;
A
#
# COMPACT_ATOMS: atom_id res chain seq x y z
N ASP A 1 1.26 -1.05 -25.17
CA ASP A 1 1.93 -2.16 -25.88
C ASP A 1 2.58 -3.15 -24.91
N GLY A 2 1.95 -3.44 -23.76
CA GLY A 2 2.40 -4.47 -22.81
C GLY A 2 3.69 -4.15 -22.03
N LYS A 3 4.20 -2.93 -22.11
CA LYS A 3 5.36 -2.48 -21.33
C LYS A 3 4.91 -1.47 -20.26
N PRO A 4 5.26 -1.68 -18.99
CA PRO A 4 5.01 -0.67 -17.97
C PRO A 4 5.89 0.56 -18.23
N VAL A 5 5.29 1.74 -18.16
CA VAL A 5 5.98 3.01 -18.34
C VAL A 5 5.65 3.96 -17.19
N ASN A 6 6.59 4.83 -16.87
CA ASN A 6 6.38 5.86 -15.86
C ASN A 6 5.72 7.07 -16.53
N ALA A 7 4.38 7.13 -16.46
CA ALA A 7 3.58 8.15 -17.14
C ALA A 7 3.94 9.59 -16.71
N GLY A 8 4.40 9.78 -15.47
CA GLY A 8 4.80 11.10 -14.98
C GLY A 8 6.06 11.69 -15.62
N SER A 9 6.86 10.86 -16.29
CA SER A 9 8.08 11.26 -16.99
C SER A 9 8.02 11.07 -18.51
N MET A 10 6.85 10.74 -19.05
CA MET A 10 6.62 10.52 -20.48
C MET A 10 5.84 11.70 -21.07
N LEU A 11 6.26 12.18 -22.25
CA LEU A 11 5.51 13.18 -22.98
C LEU A 11 4.24 12.56 -23.60
N ALA A 12 3.14 13.29 -23.58
CA ALA A 12 1.89 12.82 -24.17
C ALA A 12 2.02 12.47 -25.66
N ALA A 13 2.83 13.20 -26.41
CA ALA A 13 3.12 12.91 -27.82
C ALA A 13 3.80 11.55 -28.04
N GLN A 14 4.50 11.01 -27.04
CA GLN A 14 5.11 9.69 -27.13
C GLN A 14 4.09 8.54 -27.00
N ALA A 15 2.87 8.85 -26.60
CA ALA A 15 1.79 7.87 -26.55
C ALA A 15 1.02 7.74 -27.88
N GLU A 16 1.29 8.62 -28.85
CA GLU A 16 0.66 8.55 -30.17
C GLU A 16 0.99 7.25 -30.88
N GLY A 17 -0.04 6.57 -31.39
CA GLY A 17 0.11 5.29 -32.07
C GLY A 17 0.33 4.08 -31.14
N HIS A 18 0.33 4.28 -29.84
CA HIS A 18 0.49 3.21 -28.84
C HIS A 18 -0.82 2.84 -28.15
N ASN A 19 -0.98 1.58 -27.80
CA ASN A 19 -2.07 1.12 -26.97
C ASN A 19 -1.75 1.38 -25.49
N VAL A 20 -2.50 2.27 -24.86
CA VAL A 20 -2.33 2.66 -23.46
C VAL A 20 -3.39 1.96 -22.60
N VAL A 21 -2.94 1.22 -21.60
CA VAL A 21 -3.81 0.55 -20.62
C VAL A 21 -3.58 1.16 -19.24
N THR A 22 -4.65 1.63 -18.63
CA THR A 22 -4.66 2.14 -17.25
C THR A 22 -5.37 1.18 -16.32
N ILE A 23 -5.30 1.44 -15.01
CA ILE A 23 -5.90 0.55 -14.00
C ILE A 23 -7.43 0.49 -14.12
N GLU A 24 -8.07 1.57 -14.56
CA GLU A 24 -9.52 1.69 -14.70
C GLU A 24 -10.07 0.72 -15.76
N ALA A 25 -9.29 0.48 -16.82
CA ALA A 25 -9.69 -0.42 -17.91
C ALA A 25 -9.44 -1.90 -17.59
N LEU A 26 -8.73 -2.21 -16.52
CA LEU A 26 -8.20 -3.55 -16.27
C LEU A 26 -9.31 -4.61 -16.06
N GLY A 27 -10.40 -4.24 -15.42
CA GLY A 27 -11.53 -5.17 -15.17
C GLY A 27 -12.58 -5.24 -16.28
N GLU A 28 -12.55 -4.31 -17.24
CA GLU A 28 -13.65 -4.11 -18.20
C GLU A 28 -13.25 -4.33 -19.66
N HIS A 29 -11.98 -4.59 -19.95
CA HIS A 29 -11.51 -4.72 -21.32
C HIS A 29 -11.93 -6.08 -21.93
N PRO A 30 -12.76 -6.11 -22.98
CA PRO A 30 -13.32 -7.34 -23.53
C PRO A 30 -12.27 -8.25 -24.15
N ASP A 31 -11.15 -7.71 -24.64
CA ASP A 31 -10.16 -8.45 -25.42
C ASP A 31 -9.09 -9.17 -24.56
N GLN A 32 -9.13 -9.03 -23.23
CA GLN A 32 -8.10 -9.58 -22.36
C GLN A 32 -8.39 -10.97 -21.79
N GLY A 33 -9.53 -11.57 -22.11
CA GLY A 33 -9.87 -12.94 -21.68
C GLY A 33 -9.98 -13.16 -20.17
N TRP A 34 -9.97 -12.08 -19.37
CA TRP A 34 -10.02 -12.14 -17.93
C TRP A 34 -11.44 -12.49 -17.44
N LYS A 35 -11.54 -13.53 -16.63
CA LYS A 35 -12.79 -13.84 -15.96
C LYS A 35 -13.11 -12.76 -14.93
N LYS A 36 -14.21 -12.05 -15.12
CA LYS A 36 -14.72 -11.05 -14.20
C LYS A 36 -15.32 -11.73 -12.97
N THR A 37 -14.80 -11.39 -11.79
CA THR A 37 -15.46 -11.67 -10.52
C THR A 37 -15.80 -10.32 -9.90
N ASP A 38 -17.09 -10.00 -9.77
CA ASP A 38 -17.57 -8.69 -9.28
C ASP A 38 -17.00 -7.46 -10.03
N GLY A 39 -16.72 -7.60 -11.33
CA GLY A 39 -16.09 -6.54 -12.14
C GLY A 39 -14.59 -6.36 -11.92
N LEU A 40 -13.97 -7.20 -11.12
CA LEU A 40 -12.52 -7.22 -10.92
C LEU A 40 -11.86 -8.31 -11.75
N ASN A 41 -10.64 -8.03 -12.25
CA ASN A 41 -9.82 -9.10 -12.81
C ASN A 41 -9.10 -9.90 -11.71
N PRO A 42 -8.50 -11.07 -12.02
CA PRO A 42 -7.85 -11.91 -11.02
C PRO A 42 -6.77 -11.22 -10.20
N LEU A 43 -5.99 -10.31 -10.79
CA LEU A 43 -4.99 -9.54 -10.05
C LEU A 43 -5.64 -8.59 -9.04
N GLN A 44 -6.63 -7.82 -9.47
CA GLN A 44 -7.36 -6.91 -8.59
C GLN A 44 -8.03 -7.67 -7.44
N GLN A 45 -8.68 -8.78 -7.76
CA GLN A 45 -9.34 -9.65 -6.77
C GLN A 45 -8.31 -10.22 -5.76
N ALA A 46 -7.18 -10.70 -6.24
CA ALA A 46 -6.14 -11.25 -5.38
C ALA A 46 -5.55 -10.20 -4.41
N PHE A 47 -5.38 -8.94 -4.87
CA PHE A 47 -4.95 -7.84 -4.00
C PHE A 47 -5.95 -7.54 -2.88
N VAL A 48 -7.24 -7.53 -3.20
CA VAL A 48 -8.32 -7.34 -2.21
C VAL A 48 -8.33 -8.47 -1.19
N GLU A 49 -8.30 -9.73 -1.65
CA GLU A 49 -8.42 -10.91 -0.79
C GLU A 49 -7.19 -11.17 0.07
N SER A 50 -6.00 -10.89 -0.45
CA SER A 50 -4.74 -11.08 0.29
C SER A 50 -4.46 -9.98 1.30
N GLY A 51 -5.28 -8.92 1.36
CA GLY A 51 -5.01 -7.75 2.19
C GLY A 51 -3.73 -7.02 1.77
N ALA A 52 -3.43 -7.01 0.45
CA ALA A 52 -2.25 -6.36 -0.12
C ALA A 52 -2.38 -4.83 -0.20
N ILE A 53 -3.47 -4.26 0.30
CA ILE A 53 -3.84 -2.86 0.20
C ILE A 53 -3.91 -2.25 1.59
N GLN A 54 -3.08 -1.24 1.86
CA GLN A 54 -3.23 -0.40 3.05
C GLN A 54 -3.69 1.00 2.63
N CYS A 55 -2.81 1.98 2.43
CA CYS A 55 -3.26 3.28 1.93
C CYS A 55 -3.78 3.20 0.48
N GLY A 56 -3.33 2.24 -0.31
CA GLY A 56 -3.80 1.99 -1.68
C GLY A 56 -3.14 2.85 -2.76
N PHE A 57 -2.29 3.79 -2.40
CA PHE A 57 -1.69 4.73 -3.35
C PHE A 57 -0.81 4.03 -4.41
N CYS A 58 0.00 3.06 -4.00
CA CYS A 58 0.86 2.29 -4.91
C CYS A 58 0.12 1.13 -5.62
N THR A 59 -1.07 0.78 -5.17
CA THR A 59 -1.79 -0.43 -5.63
C THR A 59 -2.03 -0.45 -7.13
N PRO A 60 -2.52 0.61 -7.79
CA PRO A 60 -2.70 0.61 -9.24
C PRO A 60 -1.42 0.32 -10.01
N ALA A 61 -0.31 0.96 -9.62
CA ALA A 61 0.98 0.77 -10.29
C ALA A 61 1.55 -0.64 -10.07
N GLN A 62 1.42 -1.20 -8.86
CA GLN A 62 1.83 -2.57 -8.57
C GLN A 62 1.03 -3.59 -9.39
N ILE A 63 -0.28 -3.40 -9.53
CA ILE A 63 -1.15 -4.26 -10.34
C ILE A 63 -0.75 -4.19 -11.82
N LEU A 64 -0.50 -3.00 -12.37
CA LEU A 64 -0.08 -2.84 -13.76
C LEU A 64 1.30 -3.45 -14.03
N ALA A 65 2.25 -3.29 -13.11
CA ALA A 65 3.57 -3.93 -13.21
C ALA A 65 3.46 -5.46 -13.15
N ALA A 66 2.65 -5.99 -12.24
CA ALA A 66 2.38 -7.41 -12.13
C ALA A 66 1.67 -7.97 -13.38
N LYS A 67 0.71 -7.23 -13.95
CA LYS A 67 0.06 -7.59 -15.21
C LYS A 67 1.09 -7.77 -16.32
N ALA A 68 1.99 -6.82 -16.50
CA ALA A 68 3.02 -6.88 -17.53
C ALA A 68 4.00 -8.05 -17.32
N LEU A 69 4.25 -8.47 -16.07
CA LEU A 69 5.00 -9.70 -15.77
C LEU A 69 4.20 -10.93 -16.19
N LEU A 70 2.93 -11.05 -15.75
CA LEU A 70 2.11 -12.25 -15.97
C LEU A 70 1.76 -12.47 -17.46
N GLU A 71 1.73 -11.44 -18.27
CA GLU A 71 1.59 -11.54 -19.73
C GLU A 71 2.82 -12.18 -20.40
N LYS A 72 3.99 -12.03 -19.79
CA LYS A 72 5.24 -12.63 -20.29
C LYS A 72 5.54 -13.98 -19.66
N ASN A 73 5.21 -14.13 -18.40
CA ASN A 73 5.47 -15.33 -17.61
C ASN A 73 4.26 -15.63 -16.72
N SER A 74 3.47 -16.62 -17.08
CA SER A 74 2.28 -17.02 -16.34
C SER A 74 2.58 -17.76 -15.03
N ASN A 75 3.85 -18.20 -14.83
CA ASN A 75 4.30 -18.89 -13.62
C ASN A 75 5.57 -18.24 -13.05
N PRO A 76 5.51 -17.00 -12.55
CA PRO A 76 6.68 -16.32 -12.04
C PRO A 76 7.11 -16.90 -10.69
N SER A 77 8.41 -16.89 -10.44
CA SER A 77 8.96 -17.09 -9.09
C SER A 77 8.70 -15.87 -8.21
N GLU A 78 8.81 -16.07 -6.89
CA GLU A 78 8.70 -14.96 -5.94
C GLU A 78 9.70 -13.84 -6.23
N GLU A 79 10.93 -14.19 -6.58
CA GLU A 79 11.98 -13.24 -6.92
C GLU A 79 11.62 -12.42 -8.16
N GLN A 80 11.10 -13.05 -9.20
CA GLN A 80 10.65 -12.38 -10.43
C GLN A 80 9.49 -11.42 -10.14
N VAL A 81 8.58 -11.78 -9.22
CA VAL A 81 7.52 -10.87 -8.80
C VAL A 81 8.07 -9.68 -8.03
N ARG A 82 9.02 -9.91 -7.10
CA ARG A 82 9.69 -8.84 -6.36
C ARG A 82 10.41 -7.86 -7.28
N GLU A 83 11.13 -8.37 -8.27
CA GLU A 83 11.81 -7.56 -9.27
C GLU A 83 10.83 -6.74 -10.11
N ALA A 84 9.75 -7.36 -10.58
CA ALA A 84 8.75 -6.67 -11.40
C ALA A 84 8.07 -5.49 -10.70
N ILE A 85 7.83 -5.58 -9.38
CA ILE A 85 7.19 -4.51 -8.60
C ILE A 85 8.21 -3.61 -7.88
N ALA A 86 9.50 -3.87 -7.97
CA ALA A 86 10.55 -3.12 -7.25
C ALA A 86 10.56 -1.62 -7.59
N GLY A 87 10.22 -1.26 -8.83
CA GLY A 87 10.12 0.14 -9.27
C GLY A 87 8.92 0.91 -8.70
N VAL A 88 7.99 0.23 -8.02
CA VAL A 88 6.79 0.84 -7.42
C VAL A 88 6.97 0.95 -5.92
N LEU A 89 7.31 2.14 -5.43
CA LEU A 89 7.56 2.36 -4.00
C LEU A 89 6.28 2.21 -3.18
N CYS A 90 6.36 1.40 -2.12
CA CYS A 90 5.32 1.24 -1.11
C CYS A 90 5.90 1.46 0.29
N ARG A 91 5.30 2.36 1.06
CA ARG A 91 5.73 2.63 2.45
C ARG A 91 4.96 1.82 3.50
N CYS A 92 3.83 1.21 3.10
CA CYS A 92 2.87 0.63 4.05
C CYS A 92 3.02 -0.89 4.24
N THR A 93 3.18 -1.66 3.14
CA THR A 93 2.95 -3.12 3.14
C THR A 93 4.19 -3.97 3.41
N GLY A 94 5.39 -3.41 3.27
CA GLY A 94 6.63 -4.19 3.27
C GLY A 94 6.73 -5.20 2.12
N TYR A 95 5.87 -5.05 1.09
CA TYR A 95 5.81 -5.87 -0.14
C TYR A 95 5.40 -7.34 0.04
N LEU A 96 5.34 -7.89 1.25
CA LEU A 96 5.01 -9.30 1.45
C LEU A 96 3.64 -9.67 0.86
N LYS A 97 2.60 -8.94 1.25
CA LYS A 97 1.23 -9.19 0.77
C LYS A 97 1.03 -8.91 -0.73
N PRO A 98 1.59 -7.83 -1.30
CA PRO A 98 1.57 -7.64 -2.75
C PRO A 98 2.19 -8.80 -3.54
N VAL A 99 3.35 -9.31 -3.11
CA VAL A 99 3.99 -10.47 -3.77
C VAL A 99 3.09 -11.71 -3.69
N GLN A 100 2.55 -12.01 -2.52
CA GLN A 100 1.61 -13.12 -2.34
C GLN A 100 0.35 -12.97 -3.22
N ALA A 101 -0.17 -11.74 -3.36
CA ALA A 101 -1.32 -11.46 -4.21
C ALA A 101 -1.03 -11.75 -5.68
N VAL A 102 0.15 -11.38 -6.18
CA VAL A 102 0.54 -11.65 -7.57
C VAL A 102 0.69 -13.15 -7.82
N LEU A 103 1.35 -13.88 -6.92
CA LEU A 103 1.51 -15.33 -7.03
C LEU A 103 0.14 -16.05 -6.98
N LYS A 104 -0.76 -15.61 -6.09
CA LYS A 104 -2.14 -16.11 -6.04
C LYS A 104 -2.88 -15.85 -7.34
N ALA A 105 -2.80 -14.64 -7.88
CA ALA A 105 -3.42 -14.31 -9.16
C ALA A 105 -2.88 -15.17 -10.30
N ALA A 106 -1.56 -15.39 -10.35
CA ALA A 106 -0.93 -16.25 -11.33
C ALA A 106 -1.47 -17.68 -11.28
N ALA A 107 -1.62 -18.28 -10.09
CA ALA A 107 -2.19 -19.60 -9.89
C ALA A 107 -3.64 -19.69 -10.37
N VAL A 108 -4.47 -18.70 -10.01
CA VAL A 108 -5.86 -18.61 -10.47
C VAL A 108 -5.96 -18.51 -11.98
N MET A 109 -5.09 -17.72 -12.62
CA MET A 109 -5.08 -17.54 -14.07
C MET A 109 -4.65 -18.79 -14.83
N ARG A 110 -3.82 -19.66 -14.23
CA ARG A 110 -3.48 -20.98 -14.77
C ARG A 110 -4.58 -22.03 -14.57
N GLY A 111 -5.66 -21.71 -13.86
CA GLY A 111 -6.72 -22.66 -13.54
C GLY A 111 -6.40 -23.57 -12.35
N GLU A 112 -5.30 -23.28 -11.63
CA GLU A 112 -5.01 -23.92 -10.36
C GLU A 112 -5.99 -23.36 -9.33
N GLY A 113 -6.82 -24.22 -8.74
CA GLY A 113 -7.87 -23.80 -7.80
C GLY A 113 -7.32 -22.99 -6.63
N THR A 114 -8.15 -22.15 -6.02
CA THR A 114 -7.83 -21.21 -4.93
C THR A 114 -7.43 -21.87 -3.59
N GLN A 115 -6.82 -23.04 -3.60
CA GLN A 115 -6.15 -23.61 -2.44
C GLN A 115 -4.75 -23.05 -2.28
N VAL A 116 -4.64 -21.71 -2.19
CA VAL A 116 -3.53 -21.14 -1.44
C VAL A 116 -3.97 -21.17 0.02
N ASP A 117 -3.77 -22.33 0.59
CA ASP A 117 -4.08 -22.62 1.96
C ASP A 117 -3.45 -21.59 2.91
N ARG A 118 -4.16 -21.35 4.00
CA ARG A 118 -3.82 -20.55 5.18
C ARG A 118 -2.46 -20.92 5.83
N GLU A 119 -1.62 -21.72 5.19
CA GLU A 119 -0.42 -22.32 5.77
C GLU A 119 0.90 -21.59 5.51
N THR A 120 0.92 -20.51 4.73
CA THR A 120 2.12 -19.66 4.60
C THR A 120 2.05 -18.39 5.48
N SER A 121 1.28 -18.36 6.54
CA SER A 121 1.71 -17.63 7.71
C SER A 121 2.86 -18.45 8.29
N THR A 122 4.07 -17.95 8.12
CA THR A 122 5.25 -18.49 8.78
C THR A 122 4.96 -18.55 10.27
N GLN A 123 4.45 -19.70 10.74
CA GLN A 123 4.58 -20.05 12.13
C GLN A 123 6.07 -20.25 12.33
N VAL A 124 6.72 -19.20 12.83
CA VAL A 124 7.99 -19.39 13.51
C VAL A 124 7.67 -20.36 14.64
N LYS A 125 7.99 -21.65 14.44
CA LYS A 125 8.00 -22.62 15.51
C LYS A 125 9.04 -22.13 16.49
N MET A 126 8.61 -21.41 17.49
CA MET A 126 9.42 -21.18 18.67
C MET A 126 9.52 -22.52 19.35
N ASP A 127 10.71 -23.08 19.40
CA ASP A 127 10.99 -24.21 20.27
C ASP A 127 10.81 -23.76 21.72
N SER A 128 10.54 -24.71 22.59
CA SER A 128 10.30 -24.48 24.03
C SER A 128 11.52 -23.90 24.77
N SER A 129 12.66 -23.71 24.12
CA SER A 129 13.90 -23.19 24.69
C SER A 129 14.09 -21.66 24.47
N GLY A 130 13.22 -21.01 23.69
CA GLY A 130 13.24 -19.54 23.54
C GLY A 130 14.44 -18.98 22.76
N HIS A 131 15.21 -19.84 22.11
CA HIS A 131 16.33 -19.44 21.25
C HIS A 131 15.86 -19.53 19.79
N GLY A 132 15.79 -18.41 19.13
CA GLY A 132 15.57 -18.35 17.67
C GLY A 132 16.77 -18.98 16.97
N GLY A 133 16.52 -19.99 16.11
CA GLY A 133 17.55 -20.60 15.30
C GLY A 133 18.28 -19.59 14.42
N ASP A 134 19.54 -19.86 14.15
CA ASP A 134 20.50 -19.08 13.39
C ASP A 134 19.97 -18.64 12.02
N SER A 135 19.31 -17.49 11.99
CA SER A 135 19.18 -16.72 10.76
C SER A 135 20.47 -15.94 10.57
N PRO A 136 21.12 -15.98 9.42
CA PRO A 136 22.33 -15.21 9.18
C PRO A 136 22.02 -13.71 9.36
N VAL A 137 22.57 -13.12 10.41
CA VAL A 137 22.54 -11.68 10.61
C VAL A 137 23.32 -11.04 9.46
N TYR A 138 22.66 -10.26 8.64
CA TYR A 138 23.33 -9.49 7.59
C TYR A 138 24.18 -8.41 8.26
N VAL A 139 25.47 -8.66 8.39
CA VAL A 139 26.43 -7.67 8.90
C VAL A 139 26.87 -6.82 7.71
N SER A 140 26.53 -5.54 7.74
CA SER A 140 27.01 -4.57 6.75
C SER A 140 28.55 -4.49 6.78
N PRO A 141 29.24 -4.64 5.66
CA PRO A 141 30.71 -4.62 5.64
C PRO A 141 31.34 -3.23 5.84
N PHE A 142 30.54 -2.21 6.13
CA PHE A 142 31.00 -0.80 6.14
C PHE A 142 31.09 -0.13 7.51
N LEU A 143 30.85 -0.84 8.61
CA LEU A 143 31.01 -0.24 9.94
C LEU A 143 32.00 -1.06 10.77
N PRO A 144 33.04 -0.40 11.36
CA PRO A 144 33.91 -1.06 12.31
C PRO A 144 33.10 -1.44 13.56
N VAL A 145 33.03 -2.72 13.86
CA VAL A 145 32.41 -3.24 15.07
C VAL A 145 33.30 -2.84 16.24
N SER A 146 32.98 -1.74 16.94
CA SER A 146 33.48 -1.53 18.30
C SER A 146 32.61 -2.39 19.22
N GLU A 147 33.25 -3.31 19.93
CA GLU A 147 32.62 -4.18 20.91
C GLU A 147 32.13 -3.37 22.11
N THR A 148 31.04 -2.68 21.96
CA THR A 148 30.26 -2.19 23.09
C THR A 148 28.96 -2.90 23.09
N LEU A 149 28.86 -3.99 23.84
CA LEU A 149 27.61 -4.68 24.15
C LEU A 149 26.71 -3.70 24.91
N VAL A 150 25.93 -2.93 24.18
CA VAL A 150 24.81 -2.21 24.76
C VAL A 150 23.69 -3.22 24.96
N GLN A 151 23.54 -3.73 26.19
CA GLN A 151 22.35 -4.42 26.62
C GLN A 151 21.16 -3.45 26.58
N THR A 152 20.50 -3.32 25.45
CA THR A 152 19.21 -2.65 25.38
C THR A 152 18.12 -3.60 25.89
N ASN A 153 17.94 -3.61 27.20
CA ASN A 153 16.81 -4.24 27.88
C ASN A 153 15.57 -3.35 27.75
N ILE A 154 15.12 -3.03 26.54
CA ILE A 154 13.89 -2.27 26.32
C ILE A 154 13.15 -2.85 25.11
N MET A 155 12.69 -4.06 25.26
CA MET A 155 11.47 -4.49 24.55
C MET A 155 10.35 -4.53 25.59
N PRO A 156 9.31 -3.71 25.47
CA PRO A 156 8.13 -3.94 26.25
C PRO A 156 7.65 -5.35 25.92
N ARG A 157 7.51 -6.17 26.94
CA ARG A 157 6.98 -7.52 26.80
C ARG A 157 5.56 -7.38 26.28
N VAL A 158 5.36 -7.54 24.97
CA VAL A 158 4.03 -7.60 24.39
C VAL A 158 3.38 -8.86 24.98
N ILE A 159 2.50 -8.67 25.95
CA ILE A 159 1.66 -9.75 26.44
C ILE A 159 0.67 -10.03 25.32
N VAL A 160 0.96 -11.03 24.52
CA VAL A 160 -0.01 -11.56 23.55
C VAL A 160 -1.10 -12.22 24.40
N THR A 161 -2.22 -11.53 24.53
CA THR A 161 -3.43 -12.12 25.13
C THR A 161 -3.77 -13.38 24.36
N PRO A 162 -4.04 -14.53 25.01
CA PRO A 162 -4.42 -15.74 24.31
C PRO A 162 -5.62 -15.43 23.41
N GLN A 163 -5.59 -15.94 22.16
CA GLN A 163 -6.69 -15.78 21.22
C GLN A 163 -7.93 -16.42 21.85
N THR A 164 -8.86 -15.58 22.29
CA THR A 164 -10.18 -16.04 22.67
C THR A 164 -10.95 -16.24 21.37
N GLU A 165 -11.36 -17.46 21.08
CA GLU A 165 -12.09 -17.89 19.87
C GLU A 165 -13.43 -17.19 19.63
N THR A 166 -13.80 -16.25 20.49
CA THR A 166 -15.12 -15.64 20.60
C THR A 166 -15.31 -14.32 19.87
N TYR A 167 -14.25 -13.71 19.31
CA TYR A 167 -14.39 -12.46 18.59
C TYR A 167 -15.01 -12.64 17.20
N GLN A 168 -16.00 -11.81 16.86
CA GLN A 168 -16.66 -11.87 15.56
C GLN A 168 -15.78 -11.32 14.44
N THR A 169 -14.96 -10.32 14.71
CA THR A 169 -14.16 -9.58 13.70
C THR A 169 -12.66 -9.66 13.99
N VAL A 170 -12.25 -9.47 15.26
CA VAL A 170 -10.83 -9.48 15.64
C VAL A 170 -10.19 -10.84 15.37
N GLY A 171 -9.04 -10.84 14.69
CA GLY A 171 -8.34 -12.06 14.30
C GLY A 171 -8.88 -12.76 13.06
N LYS A 172 -9.90 -12.20 12.39
CA LYS A 172 -10.44 -12.71 11.12
C LYS A 172 -9.93 -11.88 9.93
N PRO A 173 -9.74 -12.50 8.76
CA PRO A 173 -9.30 -11.79 7.54
C PRO A 173 -10.46 -11.00 6.92
N GLU A 174 -10.72 -9.81 7.45
CA GLU A 174 -11.74 -8.92 6.91
C GLU A 174 -11.17 -8.10 5.73
N LYS A 175 -12.00 -7.94 4.70
CA LYS A 175 -11.64 -7.13 3.52
C LYS A 175 -11.68 -5.65 3.90
N LYS A 176 -10.68 -4.88 3.45
CA LYS A 176 -10.67 -3.42 3.60
C LYS A 176 -11.86 -2.80 2.87
N VAL A 177 -12.61 -1.92 3.52
CA VAL A 177 -13.89 -1.37 3.04
C VAL A 177 -13.79 -0.70 1.66
N ASP A 178 -12.72 0.05 1.42
CA ASP A 178 -12.48 0.79 0.17
C ASP A 178 -11.54 0.06 -0.81
N ALA A 179 -11.16 -1.19 -0.52
CA ALA A 179 -10.19 -1.95 -1.31
C ALA A 179 -10.60 -2.05 -2.79
N VAL A 180 -11.86 -2.30 -3.07
CA VAL A 180 -12.39 -2.43 -4.44
C VAL A 180 -12.21 -1.13 -5.22
N LYS A 181 -12.50 0.02 -4.62
CA LYS A 181 -12.28 1.33 -5.26
C LYS A 181 -10.81 1.55 -5.61
N LEU A 182 -9.92 1.23 -4.68
CA LEU A 182 -8.48 1.43 -4.83
C LEU A 182 -7.86 0.56 -5.94
N VAL A 183 -8.29 -0.69 -6.09
CA VAL A 183 -7.80 -1.56 -7.18
C VAL A 183 -8.39 -1.21 -8.54
N GLN A 184 -9.50 -0.49 -8.58
CA GLN A 184 -10.13 -0.01 -9.82
C GLN A 184 -9.66 1.40 -10.22
N GLY A 185 -8.80 2.05 -9.44
CA GLY A 185 -8.38 3.43 -9.67
C GLY A 185 -9.49 4.46 -9.47
N LYS A 186 -10.59 4.09 -8.79
CA LYS A 186 -11.70 5.02 -8.53
C LYS A 186 -11.32 6.01 -7.43
N PRO A 187 -11.89 7.24 -7.46
CA PRO A 187 -11.68 8.24 -6.42
C PRO A 187 -11.94 7.67 -5.02
N ALA A 188 -10.93 7.73 -4.15
CA ALA A 188 -10.99 7.18 -2.80
C ALA A 188 -10.29 8.05 -1.75
N PHE A 189 -9.50 9.02 -2.18
CA PHE A 189 -8.75 9.90 -1.30
C PHE A 189 -9.45 11.25 -1.14
N THR A 190 -9.16 11.94 -0.05
CA THR A 190 -9.71 13.28 0.19
C THR A 190 -9.38 14.26 -0.95
N ALA A 191 -8.19 14.14 -1.56
CA ALA A 191 -7.79 14.97 -2.69
C ALA A 191 -8.58 14.69 -3.98
N ASP A 192 -9.27 13.57 -4.07
CA ASP A 192 -10.12 13.22 -5.22
C ASP A 192 -11.55 13.79 -5.10
N MET A 193 -11.86 14.36 -3.93
CA MET A 193 -13.18 14.94 -3.68
C MET A 193 -13.23 16.34 -4.26
N ASP A 194 -14.23 16.61 -5.08
CA ASP A 194 -14.53 17.93 -5.61
C ASP A 194 -16.02 18.24 -5.40
N ALA A 195 -16.31 19.42 -4.87
CA ALA A 195 -17.66 19.88 -4.64
C ALA A 195 -17.78 21.37 -5.03
N ARG A 196 -18.91 21.71 -5.64
CA ARG A 196 -19.18 23.09 -6.01
C ARG A 196 -19.10 24.03 -4.80
N GLY A 197 -18.23 25.02 -4.87
CA GLY A 197 -18.00 25.95 -3.77
C GLY A 197 -17.15 25.42 -2.63
N MET A 198 -16.45 24.30 -2.84
CA MET A 198 -15.52 23.73 -1.87
C MET A 198 -14.42 24.72 -1.49
N LEU A 199 -14.14 24.85 -0.21
CA LEU A 199 -13.04 25.63 0.31
C LEU A 199 -11.80 24.76 0.51
N TYR A 200 -10.62 25.33 0.25
CA TYR A 200 -9.34 24.70 0.49
C TYR A 200 -8.74 25.18 1.80
N ALA A 201 -8.43 24.26 2.68
CA ALA A 201 -7.75 24.57 3.93
C ALA A 201 -6.23 24.61 3.73
N LYS A 202 -5.59 25.60 4.32
CA LYS A 202 -4.13 25.72 4.37
C LYS A 202 -3.67 25.91 5.81
N VAL A 203 -2.75 25.06 6.26
CA VAL A 203 -2.19 25.13 7.61
C VAL A 203 -0.90 25.94 7.60
N LEU A 204 -0.80 26.90 8.51
CA LEU A 204 0.47 27.58 8.79
C LEU A 204 1.27 26.76 9.79
N HIS A 205 2.42 26.26 9.37
CA HIS A 205 3.35 25.54 10.23
C HIS A 205 4.33 26.47 10.92
N SER A 206 4.73 26.11 12.17
CA SER A 206 5.82 26.80 12.86
C SER A 206 7.15 26.56 12.12
N PRO A 207 7.97 27.59 11.92
CA PRO A 207 9.33 27.41 11.41
C PRO A 207 10.29 26.78 12.45
N HIS A 208 9.85 26.65 13.69
CA HIS A 208 10.65 26.10 14.79
C HIS A 208 10.17 24.70 15.15
N ALA A 209 11.10 23.78 15.38
CA ALA A 209 10.79 22.40 15.77
C ALA A 209 10.08 22.33 17.12
N HIS A 210 10.44 23.20 18.06
CA HIS A 210 9.80 23.35 19.38
C HIS A 210 9.83 24.82 19.80
N ALA A 211 8.65 25.37 20.11
CA ALA A 211 8.54 26.77 20.52
C ALA A 211 7.28 27.03 21.34
N ARG A 212 7.34 28.04 22.22
CA ARG A 212 6.16 28.56 22.91
C ARG A 212 5.52 29.65 22.05
N ILE A 213 4.28 29.45 21.64
CA ILE A 213 3.52 30.44 20.90
C ILE A 213 3.16 31.59 21.85
N LYS A 214 3.65 32.80 21.59
CA LYS A 214 3.36 34.00 22.37
C LYS A 214 2.15 34.76 21.85
N LYS A 215 2.00 34.82 20.53
CA LYS A 215 0.91 35.53 19.85
C LYS A 215 0.66 34.92 18.47
N ILE A 216 -0.59 34.84 18.07
CA ILE A 216 -1.02 34.56 16.70
C ILE A 216 -1.74 35.79 16.17
N ASP A 217 -1.20 36.40 15.12
CA ASP A 217 -1.81 37.55 14.46
C ASP A 217 -2.48 37.10 13.16
N THR A 218 -3.77 37.17 13.10
CA THR A 218 -4.58 36.72 11.96
C THR A 218 -5.07 37.87 11.08
N THR A 219 -4.76 39.12 11.41
CA THR A 219 -5.32 40.32 10.75
C THR A 219 -5.11 40.27 9.23
N ARG A 220 -3.86 40.16 8.79
CA ARG A 220 -3.52 40.11 7.37
C ARG A 220 -4.15 38.93 6.62
N ALA A 221 -4.29 37.77 7.29
CA ALA A 221 -4.91 36.61 6.67
C ALA A 221 -6.42 36.81 6.48
N ARG A 222 -7.10 37.45 7.44
CA ARG A 222 -8.54 37.75 7.36
C ARG A 222 -8.89 38.80 6.30
N GLU A 223 -7.95 39.70 6.00
CA GLU A 223 -8.13 40.77 5.00
C GLU A 223 -7.91 40.31 3.55
N LEU A 224 -7.32 39.12 3.36
CA LEU A 224 -7.05 38.61 2.03
C LEU A 224 -8.35 38.24 1.29
N LYS A 225 -8.48 38.77 0.07
CA LYS A 225 -9.61 38.45 -0.80
C LYS A 225 -9.62 36.94 -1.11
N GLY A 226 -10.78 36.31 -0.89
CA GLY A 226 -10.96 34.87 -1.12
C GLY A 226 -10.74 34.00 0.13
N VAL A 227 -10.30 34.55 1.24
CA VAL A 227 -10.25 33.86 2.52
C VAL A 227 -11.64 33.86 3.14
N ALA A 228 -12.23 32.68 3.29
CA ALA A 228 -13.57 32.53 3.87
C ALA A 228 -13.53 32.49 5.41
N ALA A 229 -12.51 31.89 6.01
CA ALA A 229 -12.32 31.83 7.45
C ALA A 229 -10.82 31.69 7.81
N VAL A 230 -10.45 32.21 8.99
CA VAL A 230 -9.15 31.95 9.62
C VAL A 230 -9.44 31.42 11.01
N LEU A 231 -9.08 30.16 11.24
CA LEU A 231 -9.31 29.44 12.48
C LEU A 231 -8.04 29.38 13.32
N THR A 232 -8.20 29.59 14.62
CA THR A 232 -7.15 29.45 15.62
C THR A 232 -7.63 28.51 16.73
N TRP A 233 -6.80 28.24 17.72
CA TRP A 233 -7.19 27.44 18.88
C TRP A 233 -8.41 28.01 19.64
N GLN A 234 -8.66 29.31 19.56
CA GLN A 234 -9.80 29.97 20.21
C GLN A 234 -11.13 29.68 19.51
N ASP A 235 -11.11 29.27 18.26
CA ASP A 235 -12.28 28.99 17.43
C ASP A 235 -12.71 27.52 17.54
N ILE A 236 -11.95 26.69 18.28
CA ILE A 236 -12.22 25.25 18.43
C ILE A 236 -13.03 25.05 19.74
N PRO A 237 -14.18 24.37 19.68
CA PRO A 237 -14.94 24.06 20.89
C PRO A 237 -14.15 23.13 21.81
N HIS A 238 -14.16 23.42 23.11
CA HIS A 238 -13.51 22.67 24.19
C HIS A 238 -14.44 21.67 24.82
#